data_e09c349dbfd3d0dfc776a7ea450b2ee0
#
_entry.id   e09c349dbfd3d0dfc776a7ea450b2ee0
#
_cell.length_a   1.000
_cell.length_b   1.000
_cell.length_c   1.000
_cell.angle_alpha   90.00
_cell.angle_beta   90.00
_cell.angle_gamma   90.00
#
_symmetry.space_group_name_H-M   'P 1'
#
loop_
_entity.id
_entity.type
_entity.pdbx_description
1 polymer ?
#
loop_
_entity_poly.entity_id
_entity_poly.type
_entity_poly.pdbx_seq_one_letter_code
_entity_poly.pdbx_strand_id
1 'polypeptide(L)'
;MKIYLINPKTPENFWAMRGALDIVGKHKTLMQNTALLTLIALTPGDLDVEYIYCDENIAPIHWDMGCDLVGITGYTLQFERMGFISARFRERCRPVAVGGIYATINPENAKKICDHLFIGEAEYTWPQFLRDWVNGSAKVVYKQETFIDIKDSPAPDLSYIKAKNYHYFSLQTSRGCPNNCDFCDVVRVTGRKYRSKSINQIMLEVKNAHAFGAETIFFSDDNFVVNRKFTIELLQEIIRWNRTLDMPVSFSTQATVMIGADEEIVKLLADARFRVIFLGLETINKDCLEEVNKGQMVQYDPFQVIPRISRYGIIPFIGMIVGFDHDTPAVFKEIEDFLDKTASPFASISVLNAPNHTPLYERMKRDGRLIEDFRGFWHLTTNIIPKQLTPHELYFGQKLLFKKLYEPEHFERRMIGWLKNVKYFPDIYSTRKKDLFRIVMIIKIFYHFTLRVPAPVRMMFWNILKETWKIDPRLISRAVSMLLQYWHYYDFSHKESDEKMGLDGKDGAQVPDESILMGKT
;
A
#
# COMPACT_ATOMS: atom_id res chain seq x y z
N MET A 1 19.27 -28.84 -1.88
CA MET A 1 18.19 -28.51 -0.92
C MET A 1 17.06 -27.84 -1.70
N LYS A 2 15.80 -28.24 -1.41
CA LYS A 2 14.61 -27.73 -2.10
C LYS A 2 13.74 -26.91 -1.16
N ILE A 3 13.50 -25.63 -1.47
CA ILE A 3 12.78 -24.69 -0.62
C ILE A 3 11.49 -24.23 -1.31
N TYR A 4 10.35 -24.35 -0.61
CA TYR A 4 9.06 -23.86 -1.09
C TYR A 4 8.73 -22.52 -0.44
N LEU A 5 8.87 -21.42 -1.19
CA LEU A 5 8.55 -20.06 -0.71
C LEU A 5 7.11 -19.71 -1.02
N ILE A 6 6.37 -19.32 0.00
CA ILE A 6 4.94 -19.02 -0.10
C ILE A 6 4.65 -17.59 0.31
N ASN A 7 4.03 -16.83 -0.61
CA ASN A 7 3.34 -15.58 -0.32
C ASN A 7 1.87 -15.91 -0.02
N PRO A 8 1.41 -15.86 1.24
CA PRO A 8 0.05 -16.19 1.61
C PRO A 8 -0.99 -15.28 0.95
N LYS A 9 -2.18 -15.79 0.73
CA LYS A 9 -3.30 -15.00 0.22
C LYS A 9 -3.60 -13.85 1.17
N THR A 10 -3.69 -12.66 0.60
CA THR A 10 -4.14 -11.47 1.33
C THR A 10 -5.67 -11.48 1.35
N PRO A 11 -6.33 -11.28 2.51
CA PRO A 11 -7.78 -11.08 2.58
C PRO A 11 -8.23 -9.92 1.68
N GLU A 12 -9.49 -9.93 1.29
CA GLU A 12 -10.08 -8.76 0.64
C GLU A 12 -9.90 -7.53 1.54
N ASN A 13 -9.36 -6.47 0.99
CA ASN A 13 -9.12 -5.23 1.70
C ASN A 13 -9.12 -4.07 0.72
N PHE A 14 -9.13 -2.87 1.28
CA PHE A 14 -9.10 -1.62 0.55
C PHE A 14 -7.98 -1.54 -0.53
N TRP A 15 -6.82 -2.13 -0.27
CA TRP A 15 -5.64 -2.04 -1.15
C TRP A 15 -5.58 -3.11 -2.24
N ALA A 16 -6.43 -4.12 -2.20
CA ALA A 16 -6.36 -5.27 -3.10
C ALA A 16 -6.71 -4.94 -4.56
N MET A 17 -7.42 -3.84 -4.82
CA MET A 17 -7.84 -3.36 -6.16
C MET A 17 -8.56 -4.42 -7.01
N ARG A 18 -9.15 -5.44 -6.40
CA ARG A 18 -9.76 -6.58 -7.09
C ARG A 18 -10.84 -6.14 -8.08
N GLY A 19 -11.77 -5.26 -7.67
CA GLY A 19 -12.84 -4.79 -8.54
C GLY A 19 -12.34 -4.18 -9.86
N ALA A 20 -11.21 -3.45 -9.80
CA ALA A 20 -10.58 -2.87 -10.99
C ALA A 20 -9.84 -3.93 -11.84
N LEU A 21 -9.12 -4.85 -11.19
CA LEU A 21 -8.35 -5.89 -11.87
C LEU A 21 -9.27 -6.87 -12.62
N ASP A 22 -10.40 -7.22 -12.04
CA ASP A 22 -11.39 -8.16 -12.63
C ASP A 22 -12.02 -7.61 -13.91
N ILE A 23 -12.33 -6.30 -13.97
CA ILE A 23 -12.84 -5.66 -15.19
C ILE A 23 -11.83 -5.75 -16.32
N VAL A 24 -10.59 -5.39 -16.04
CA VAL A 24 -9.52 -5.38 -17.04
C VAL A 24 -9.13 -6.80 -17.44
N GLY A 25 -9.08 -7.72 -16.48
CA GLY A 25 -8.75 -9.13 -16.70
C GLY A 25 -7.33 -9.37 -17.21
N LYS A 26 -6.42 -8.39 -17.02
CA LYS A 26 -5.03 -8.49 -17.45
C LYS A 26 -4.13 -9.09 -16.36
N HIS A 27 -4.34 -8.65 -15.12
CA HIS A 27 -3.51 -9.01 -13.97
C HIS A 27 -4.35 -9.75 -12.93
N LYS A 28 -3.73 -10.66 -12.19
CA LYS A 28 -4.38 -11.45 -11.15
C LYS A 28 -4.28 -10.83 -9.76
N THR A 29 -3.24 -10.05 -9.53
CA THR A 29 -2.99 -9.36 -8.26
C THR A 29 -2.30 -8.01 -8.49
N LEU A 30 -2.27 -7.18 -7.46
CA LEU A 30 -1.75 -5.81 -7.58
C LEU A 30 -0.24 -5.80 -7.73
N MET A 31 0.52 -6.45 -6.83
CA MET A 31 1.99 -6.46 -6.86
C MET A 31 2.58 -7.77 -6.35
N GLN A 32 3.82 -8.04 -6.73
CA GLN A 32 4.58 -9.20 -6.27
C GLN A 32 5.13 -9.00 -4.85
N ASN A 33 5.47 -10.11 -4.20
CA ASN A 33 6.22 -10.10 -2.95
C ASN A 33 7.73 -9.99 -3.23
N THR A 34 8.24 -8.77 -3.15
CA THR A 34 9.67 -8.47 -3.41
C THR A 34 10.59 -9.16 -2.40
N ALA A 35 10.17 -9.30 -1.14
CA ALA A 35 11.01 -9.89 -0.10
C ALA A 35 11.40 -11.34 -0.43
N LEU A 36 10.45 -12.19 -0.82
CA LEU A 36 10.76 -13.58 -1.19
C LEU A 36 11.66 -13.68 -2.42
N LEU A 37 11.45 -12.81 -3.41
CA LEU A 37 12.30 -12.75 -4.62
C LEU A 37 13.72 -12.26 -4.29
N THR A 38 13.87 -11.40 -3.30
CA THR A 38 15.18 -10.98 -2.78
C THR A 38 15.86 -12.12 -2.02
N LEU A 39 15.12 -12.91 -1.22
CA LEU A 39 15.71 -14.09 -0.54
C LEU A 39 16.31 -15.08 -1.54
N ILE A 40 15.65 -15.31 -2.67
CA ILE A 40 16.18 -16.17 -3.74
C ILE A 40 17.52 -15.61 -4.25
N ALA A 41 17.57 -14.32 -4.54
CA ALA A 41 18.78 -13.65 -5.02
C ALA A 41 19.92 -13.59 -3.99
N LEU A 42 19.64 -13.75 -2.70
CA LEU A 42 20.61 -13.79 -1.60
C LEU A 42 21.26 -15.17 -1.42
N THR A 43 20.85 -16.16 -2.18
CA THR A 43 21.40 -17.52 -2.05
C THR A 43 22.90 -17.53 -2.39
N PRO A 44 23.76 -18.04 -1.48
CA PRO A 44 25.17 -18.19 -1.78
C PRO A 44 25.40 -19.09 -3.01
N GLY A 45 26.22 -18.63 -3.95
CA GLY A 45 26.45 -19.34 -5.21
C GLY A 45 27.18 -20.69 -5.11
N ASP A 46 27.73 -21.00 -3.94
CA ASP A 46 28.36 -22.27 -3.60
C ASP A 46 27.38 -23.30 -3.02
N LEU A 47 26.11 -22.93 -2.82
CA LEU A 47 25.06 -23.84 -2.35
C LEU A 47 24.12 -24.23 -3.49
N ASP A 48 23.85 -25.53 -3.58
CA ASP A 48 22.83 -26.06 -4.50
C ASP A 48 21.44 -25.97 -3.85
N VAL A 49 20.69 -24.91 -4.20
CA VAL A 49 19.35 -24.62 -3.68
C VAL A 49 18.36 -24.49 -4.83
N GLU A 50 17.37 -25.37 -4.87
CA GLU A 50 16.22 -25.27 -5.78
C GLU A 50 15.07 -24.54 -5.07
N TYR A 51 14.55 -23.50 -5.68
CA TYR A 51 13.37 -22.79 -5.16
C TYR A 51 12.12 -23.12 -5.96
N ILE A 52 11.01 -23.24 -5.23
CA ILE A 52 9.65 -23.18 -5.78
C ILE A 52 8.99 -21.97 -5.18
N TYR A 53 8.44 -21.09 -6.00
CA TYR A 53 7.73 -19.90 -5.55
C TYR A 53 6.22 -20.05 -5.78
N CYS A 54 5.44 -19.79 -4.74
CA CYS A 54 3.97 -19.75 -4.78
C CYS A 54 3.45 -18.41 -4.27
N ASP A 55 2.74 -17.69 -5.13
CA ASP A 55 1.89 -16.60 -4.73
C ASP A 55 0.44 -17.09 -4.66
N GLU A 56 -0.08 -17.27 -3.44
CA GLU A 56 -1.43 -17.80 -3.22
C GLU A 56 -2.54 -16.84 -3.71
N ASN A 57 -2.20 -15.56 -3.99
CA ASN A 57 -3.13 -14.64 -4.64
C ASN A 57 -3.32 -14.98 -6.13
N ILE A 58 -2.48 -15.80 -6.72
CA ILE A 58 -2.44 -16.16 -8.14
C ILE A 58 -2.84 -17.62 -8.37
N ALA A 59 -2.30 -18.54 -7.57
CA ALA A 59 -2.48 -19.97 -7.72
C ALA A 59 -2.56 -20.65 -6.34
N PRO A 60 -3.31 -21.77 -6.22
CA PRO A 60 -3.42 -22.51 -4.97
C PRO A 60 -2.07 -23.10 -4.54
N ILE A 61 -1.90 -23.27 -3.23
CA ILE A 61 -0.76 -23.95 -2.62
C ILE A 61 -0.81 -25.45 -2.96
N HIS A 62 0.34 -26.00 -3.38
CA HIS A 62 0.51 -27.43 -3.55
C HIS A 62 0.96 -28.07 -2.23
N TRP A 63 -0.01 -28.65 -1.49
CA TRP A 63 0.20 -29.16 -0.13
C TRP A 63 1.16 -30.37 -0.06
N ASP A 64 1.20 -31.17 -1.10
CA ASP A 64 2.03 -32.37 -1.17
C ASP A 64 3.35 -32.12 -1.94
N MET A 65 3.76 -30.85 -2.02
CA MET A 65 5.01 -30.46 -2.63
C MET A 65 6.20 -31.08 -1.90
N GLY A 66 7.01 -31.88 -2.62
CA GLY A 66 8.26 -32.41 -2.08
C GLY A 66 9.27 -31.30 -1.90
N CYS A 67 9.51 -30.86 -0.67
CA CYS A 67 10.50 -29.85 -0.31
C CYS A 67 11.15 -30.17 1.03
N ASP A 68 12.35 -29.66 1.26
CA ASP A 68 13.07 -29.82 2.51
C ASP A 68 12.66 -28.77 3.54
N LEU A 69 12.26 -27.58 3.05
CA LEU A 69 11.88 -26.43 3.87
C LEU A 69 10.74 -25.64 3.22
N VAL A 70 9.85 -25.09 4.03
CA VAL A 70 8.83 -24.10 3.60
C VAL A 70 9.16 -22.75 4.19
N GLY A 71 9.27 -21.71 3.36
CA GLY A 71 9.46 -20.33 3.77
C GLY A 71 8.19 -19.51 3.59
N ILE A 72 7.75 -18.81 4.63
CA ILE A 72 6.52 -18.01 4.63
C ILE A 72 6.84 -16.59 5.09
N THR A 73 6.33 -15.59 4.40
CA THR A 73 6.39 -14.19 4.84
C THR A 73 5.02 -13.55 4.77
N GLY A 74 4.79 -12.49 5.55
CA GLY A 74 3.53 -11.76 5.47
C GLY A 74 3.44 -10.56 6.39
N TYR A 75 2.32 -9.86 6.21
CA TYR A 75 1.88 -8.73 7.02
C TYR A 75 0.88 -9.18 8.09
N THR A 76 0.49 -8.28 8.98
CA THR A 76 -0.48 -8.54 10.05
C THR A 76 -1.78 -9.18 9.55
N LEU A 77 -2.32 -8.70 8.43
CA LEU A 77 -3.54 -9.25 7.81
C LEU A 77 -3.40 -10.71 7.31
N GLN A 78 -2.18 -11.19 7.13
CA GLN A 78 -1.90 -12.53 6.62
C GLN A 78 -1.56 -13.54 7.74
N PHE A 79 -1.44 -13.08 8.99
CA PHE A 79 -0.93 -13.92 10.08
C PHE A 79 -1.73 -15.20 10.31
N GLU A 80 -3.06 -15.13 10.36
CA GLU A 80 -3.89 -16.32 10.51
C GLU A 80 -3.67 -17.31 9.36
N ARG A 81 -3.55 -16.78 8.12
CA ARG A 81 -3.26 -17.62 6.95
C ARG A 81 -1.87 -18.22 7.00
N MET A 82 -0.87 -17.47 7.49
CA MET A 82 0.48 -17.99 7.73
C MET A 82 0.46 -19.14 8.73
N GLY A 83 -0.26 -18.98 9.83
CA GLY A 83 -0.45 -20.03 10.86
C GLY A 83 -1.09 -21.30 10.30
N PHE A 84 -2.16 -21.14 9.51
CA PHE A 84 -2.82 -22.26 8.86
C PHE A 84 -1.90 -22.99 7.87
N ILE A 85 -1.15 -22.26 7.06
CA ILE A 85 -0.20 -22.85 6.09
C ILE A 85 0.90 -23.61 6.85
N SER A 86 1.46 -22.98 7.86
CA SER A 86 2.51 -23.58 8.67
C SER A 86 2.06 -24.87 9.33
N ALA A 87 0.91 -24.87 10.02
CA ALA A 87 0.37 -26.07 10.66
C ALA A 87 0.25 -27.24 9.69
N ARG A 88 -0.30 -26.98 8.50
CA ARG A 88 -0.48 -27.99 7.46
C ARG A 88 0.82 -28.61 6.92
N PHE A 89 1.89 -27.82 6.78
CA PHE A 89 3.19 -28.36 6.36
C PHE A 89 3.92 -29.07 7.50
N ARG A 90 3.81 -28.59 8.73
CA ARG A 90 4.39 -29.25 9.92
C ARG A 90 3.72 -30.60 10.19
N GLU A 91 2.40 -30.74 9.99
CA GLU A 91 1.68 -32.03 10.00
C GLU A 91 2.27 -33.04 8.98
N ARG A 92 2.88 -32.55 7.91
CA ARG A 92 3.57 -33.34 6.89
C ARG A 92 5.06 -33.49 7.13
N CYS A 93 5.51 -33.22 8.36
CA CYS A 93 6.92 -33.23 8.73
C CYS A 93 7.81 -32.36 7.83
N ARG A 94 7.27 -31.21 7.37
CA ARG A 94 8.03 -30.20 6.64
C ARG A 94 8.33 -29.04 7.56
N PRO A 95 9.61 -28.75 7.86
CA PRO A 95 10.01 -27.61 8.67
C PRO A 95 9.56 -26.29 8.01
N VAL A 96 9.19 -25.31 8.85
CA VAL A 96 8.69 -24.02 8.40
C VAL A 96 9.55 -22.88 8.93
N ALA A 97 10.05 -22.05 8.01
CA ALA A 97 10.71 -20.78 8.31
C ALA A 97 9.72 -19.62 8.11
N VAL A 98 9.63 -18.72 9.08
CA VAL A 98 8.77 -17.53 9.03
C VAL A 98 9.60 -16.27 9.23
N GLY A 99 9.36 -15.28 8.37
CA GLY A 99 10.01 -13.97 8.44
C GLY A 99 9.09 -12.84 7.97
N GLY A 100 9.69 -11.68 7.77
CA GLY A 100 9.02 -10.49 7.24
C GLY A 100 8.48 -9.56 8.33
N ILE A 101 7.63 -8.63 7.92
CA ILE A 101 7.18 -7.51 8.77
C ILE A 101 6.45 -8.01 10.01
N TYR A 102 5.49 -8.92 9.86
CA TYR A 102 4.76 -9.44 11.02
C TYR A 102 5.68 -10.13 12.02
N ALA A 103 6.58 -10.99 11.55
CA ALA A 103 7.53 -11.70 12.40
C ALA A 103 8.48 -10.76 13.16
N THR A 104 8.83 -9.64 12.54
CA THR A 104 9.68 -8.61 13.14
C THR A 104 8.97 -7.81 14.23
N ILE A 105 7.68 -7.48 14.01
CA ILE A 105 6.89 -6.68 14.96
C ILE A 105 6.34 -7.55 16.10
N ASN A 106 5.95 -8.79 15.81
CA ASN A 106 5.29 -9.73 16.75
C ASN A 106 6.04 -11.06 16.84
N PRO A 107 7.34 -11.07 17.23
CA PRO A 107 8.18 -12.27 17.20
C PRO A 107 7.65 -13.39 18.09
N GLU A 108 7.06 -13.08 19.25
CA GLU A 108 6.53 -14.09 20.19
C GLU A 108 5.35 -14.87 19.58
N ASN A 109 4.50 -14.21 18.80
CA ASN A 109 3.41 -14.89 18.12
C ASN A 109 3.90 -15.65 16.88
N ALA A 110 4.82 -15.05 16.11
CA ALA A 110 5.40 -15.69 14.94
C ALA A 110 6.17 -16.96 15.30
N LYS A 111 6.86 -16.98 16.45
CA LYS A 111 7.59 -18.16 16.97
C LYS A 111 6.70 -19.36 17.22
N LYS A 112 5.43 -19.16 17.57
CA LYS A 112 4.47 -20.26 17.82
C LYS A 112 4.12 -21.04 16.55
N ILE A 113 4.26 -20.42 15.40
CA ILE A 113 3.86 -20.97 14.10
C ILE A 113 5.04 -21.39 13.21
N CYS A 114 6.28 -21.47 13.71
CA CYS A 114 7.43 -21.83 12.88
C CYS A 114 8.47 -22.65 13.63
N ASP A 115 9.36 -23.29 12.88
CA ASP A 115 10.53 -24.00 13.38
C ASP A 115 11.76 -23.08 13.33
N HIS A 116 11.80 -22.16 12.34
CA HIS A 116 12.84 -21.15 12.20
C HIS A 116 12.22 -19.77 12.04
N LEU A 117 12.60 -18.83 12.92
CA LEU A 117 12.09 -17.48 12.96
C LEU A 117 13.15 -16.48 12.49
N PHE A 118 12.78 -15.60 11.56
CA PHE A 118 13.61 -14.49 11.10
C PHE A 118 13.06 -13.16 11.61
N ILE A 119 13.89 -12.41 12.34
CA ILE A 119 13.53 -11.11 12.93
C ILE A 119 14.42 -10.03 12.31
N GLY A 120 13.83 -8.99 11.74
CA GLY A 120 14.54 -7.91 11.07
C GLY A 120 14.82 -8.18 9.59
N GLU A 121 15.82 -7.47 9.07
CA GLU A 121 16.24 -7.58 7.67
C GLU A 121 16.97 -8.92 7.44
N ALA A 122 16.69 -9.58 6.32
CA ALA A 122 17.13 -10.96 6.09
C ALA A 122 18.41 -11.09 5.24
N GLU A 123 18.96 -9.97 4.76
CA GLU A 123 20.07 -9.96 3.81
C GLU A 123 21.33 -10.69 4.30
N TYR A 124 21.60 -10.65 5.60
CA TYR A 124 22.74 -11.37 6.19
C TYR A 124 22.31 -12.67 6.87
N THR A 125 21.12 -12.69 7.45
CA THR A 125 20.66 -13.85 8.22
C THR A 125 20.16 -15.00 7.34
N TRP A 126 19.60 -14.73 6.16
CA TRP A 126 19.17 -15.79 5.26
C TRP A 126 20.32 -16.59 4.65
N PRO A 127 21.39 -15.98 4.09
CA PRO A 127 22.56 -16.73 3.63
C PRO A 127 23.22 -17.55 4.75
N GLN A 128 23.30 -17.01 5.97
CA GLN A 128 23.83 -17.75 7.12
C GLN A 128 22.95 -18.96 7.45
N PHE A 129 21.63 -18.78 7.51
CA PHE A 129 20.70 -19.90 7.75
C PHE A 129 20.88 -21.02 6.73
N LEU A 130 21.01 -20.70 5.44
CA LEU A 130 21.19 -21.71 4.40
C LEU A 130 22.47 -22.52 4.63
N ARG A 131 23.57 -21.88 5.04
CA ARG A 131 24.82 -22.56 5.41
C ARG A 131 24.65 -23.41 6.65
N ASP A 132 24.03 -22.87 7.69
CA ASP A 132 23.77 -23.58 8.95
C ASP A 132 22.85 -24.80 8.68
N TRP A 133 21.86 -24.65 7.80
CA TRP A 133 20.97 -25.75 7.41
C TRP A 133 21.72 -26.91 6.74
N VAL A 134 22.55 -26.62 5.75
CA VAL A 134 23.36 -27.64 5.07
C VAL A 134 24.31 -28.34 6.05
N ASN A 135 24.82 -27.61 7.03
CA ASN A 135 25.72 -28.15 8.06
C ASN A 135 24.98 -28.86 9.22
N GLY A 136 23.65 -28.92 9.21
CA GLY A 136 22.85 -29.52 10.28
C GLY A 136 22.88 -28.74 11.60
N SER A 137 23.23 -27.45 11.57
CA SER A 137 23.37 -26.56 12.71
C SER A 137 22.39 -25.38 12.71
N ALA A 138 21.29 -25.49 11.95
CA ALA A 138 20.28 -24.44 11.83
C ALA A 138 19.66 -24.07 13.18
N LYS A 139 19.62 -22.76 13.48
CA LYS A 139 19.07 -22.22 14.74
C LYS A 139 17.56 -22.05 14.63
N VAL A 140 16.88 -21.99 15.78
CA VAL A 140 15.46 -21.68 15.87
C VAL A 140 15.18 -20.21 15.57
N VAL A 141 16.11 -19.29 15.91
CA VAL A 141 15.93 -17.85 15.72
C VAL A 141 17.16 -17.26 15.03
N TYR A 142 16.90 -16.53 13.96
CA TYR A 142 17.85 -15.68 13.25
C TYR A 142 17.39 -14.23 13.39
N LYS A 143 18.15 -13.43 14.13
CA LYS A 143 17.81 -12.04 14.39
C LYS A 143 18.92 -11.14 13.84
N GLN A 144 18.54 -10.18 13.01
CA GLN A 144 19.40 -9.11 12.56
C GLN A 144 19.47 -8.04 13.66
N GLU A 145 20.62 -7.92 14.32
CA GLU A 145 20.77 -7.02 15.47
C GLU A 145 20.94 -5.55 15.05
N THR A 146 21.54 -5.30 13.90
CA THR A 146 21.74 -3.96 13.36
C THR A 146 21.17 -3.84 11.96
N PHE A 147 20.68 -2.67 11.58
CA PHE A 147 20.20 -2.44 10.23
C PHE A 147 21.34 -2.57 9.20
N ILE A 148 21.08 -3.30 8.11
CA ILE A 148 22.07 -3.56 7.06
C ILE A 148 22.43 -2.30 6.26
N ASP A 149 23.54 -2.31 5.51
CA ASP A 149 23.69 -1.39 4.38
C ASP A 149 22.79 -1.90 3.23
N ILE A 150 21.77 -1.13 2.86
CA ILE A 150 20.81 -1.55 1.82
C ILE A 150 21.48 -1.73 0.44
N LYS A 151 22.71 -1.24 0.25
CA LYS A 151 23.50 -1.50 -0.95
C LYS A 151 23.90 -2.97 -1.08
N ASP A 152 23.91 -3.72 0.03
CA ASP A 152 24.17 -5.16 0.03
C ASP A 152 22.93 -5.97 -0.36
N SER A 153 21.74 -5.34 -0.45
CA SER A 153 20.53 -6.00 -0.90
C SER A 153 20.54 -6.15 -2.43
N PRO A 154 20.50 -7.38 -2.96
CA PRO A 154 20.52 -7.62 -4.41
C PRO A 154 19.20 -7.19 -5.07
N ALA A 155 19.22 -7.11 -6.40
CA ALA A 155 18.01 -7.01 -7.18
C ALA A 155 17.15 -8.28 -6.99
N PRO A 156 15.81 -8.15 -6.85
CA PRO A 156 14.92 -9.32 -6.74
C PRO A 156 15.02 -10.22 -7.98
N ASP A 157 15.03 -11.53 -7.79
CA ASP A 157 15.01 -12.47 -8.90
C ASP A 157 13.60 -12.63 -9.48
N LEU A 158 13.32 -11.92 -10.56
CA LEU A 158 12.02 -11.91 -11.21
C LEU A 158 11.72 -13.17 -12.03
N SER A 159 12.70 -14.06 -12.26
CA SER A 159 12.53 -15.27 -13.09
C SER A 159 11.50 -16.26 -12.52
N TYR A 160 11.23 -16.19 -11.22
CA TYR A 160 10.27 -17.03 -10.52
C TYR A 160 8.81 -16.59 -10.66
N ILE A 161 8.54 -15.47 -11.31
CA ILE A 161 7.18 -14.92 -11.49
C ILE A 161 6.85 -14.74 -12.98
N LYS A 162 5.60 -14.38 -13.27
CA LYS A 162 5.15 -14.02 -14.63
C LYS A 162 4.63 -12.60 -14.61
N ALA A 163 5.27 -11.71 -15.38
CA ALA A 163 4.92 -10.27 -15.41
C ALA A 163 3.43 -10.01 -15.61
N LYS A 164 2.79 -10.77 -16.49
CA LYS A 164 1.34 -10.63 -16.79
C LYS A 164 0.41 -10.83 -15.58
N ASN A 165 0.90 -11.39 -14.48
CA ASN A 165 0.07 -11.61 -13.29
C ASN A 165 -0.02 -10.38 -12.38
N TYR A 166 0.89 -9.41 -12.53
CA TYR A 166 1.04 -8.27 -11.61
C TYR A 166 0.80 -6.95 -12.31
N HIS A 167 0.08 -6.06 -11.66
CA HIS A 167 -0.18 -4.71 -12.17
C HIS A 167 1.00 -3.76 -11.89
N TYR A 168 1.51 -3.77 -10.66
CA TYR A 168 2.71 -3.05 -10.26
C TYR A 168 3.88 -4.01 -10.05
N PHE A 169 5.07 -3.54 -10.40
CA PHE A 169 6.32 -4.11 -9.90
C PHE A 169 6.81 -3.28 -8.73
N SER A 170 6.83 -3.88 -7.54
CA SER A 170 7.33 -3.21 -6.34
C SER A 170 8.86 -3.29 -6.31
N LEU A 171 9.50 -2.14 -6.20
CA LEU A 171 10.94 -1.99 -5.97
C LEU A 171 11.16 -1.09 -4.75
N GLN A 172 12.34 -1.12 -4.18
CA GLN A 172 12.69 -0.32 -3.03
C GLN A 172 14.00 0.44 -3.28
N THR A 173 13.96 1.77 -3.13
CA THR A 173 15.14 2.63 -3.32
C THR A 173 15.84 2.91 -2.00
N SER A 174 15.07 2.95 -0.91
CA SER A 174 15.57 3.29 0.43
C SER A 174 14.77 2.60 1.53
N ARG A 175 15.36 2.54 2.71
CA ARG A 175 14.74 2.12 3.98
C ARG A 175 15.05 3.12 5.07
N GLY A 176 14.12 3.26 6.01
CA GLY A 176 14.22 4.11 7.17
C GLY A 176 13.61 5.48 6.98
N CYS A 177 12.87 5.91 8.00
CA CYS A 177 12.19 7.19 8.04
C CYS A 177 12.66 8.01 9.26
N PRO A 178 13.16 9.25 9.07
CA PRO A 178 13.66 10.07 10.18
C PRO A 178 12.55 10.61 11.07
N ASN A 179 11.30 10.55 10.61
CA ASN A 179 10.15 11.03 11.39
C ASN A 179 9.92 10.15 12.63
N ASN A 180 9.36 10.75 13.67
CA ASN A 180 9.13 10.11 14.96
C ASN A 180 7.65 10.01 15.32
N CYS A 181 6.81 9.65 14.35
CA CYS A 181 5.37 9.52 14.59
C CYS A 181 5.09 8.39 15.59
N ASP A 182 4.37 8.69 16.68
CA ASP A 182 4.16 7.78 17.81
C ASP A 182 3.38 6.51 17.46
N PHE A 183 2.54 6.57 16.43
CA PHE A 183 1.71 5.44 15.96
C PHE A 183 2.43 4.54 14.94
N CYS A 184 3.61 4.94 14.43
CA CYS A 184 4.22 4.30 13.27
C CYS A 184 5.18 3.19 13.68
N ASP A 185 4.98 2.00 13.15
CA ASP A 185 5.81 0.81 13.36
C ASP A 185 6.99 0.70 12.37
N VAL A 186 7.00 1.50 11.30
CA VAL A 186 8.05 1.52 10.27
C VAL A 186 9.45 1.66 10.89
N VAL A 187 9.60 2.56 11.85
CA VAL A 187 10.88 2.80 12.53
C VAL A 187 11.44 1.55 13.20
N ARG A 188 10.57 0.63 13.61
CA ARG A 188 10.97 -0.65 14.23
C ARG A 188 11.43 -1.67 13.20
N VAL A 189 10.85 -1.62 12.00
CA VAL A 189 11.15 -2.57 10.91
C VAL A 189 12.37 -2.14 10.12
N THR A 190 12.46 -0.85 9.77
CA THR A 190 13.47 -0.32 8.86
C THR A 190 14.39 0.75 9.48
N GLY A 191 14.11 1.17 10.72
CA GLY A 191 14.92 2.15 11.46
C GLY A 191 14.65 3.61 11.10
N ARG A 192 15.30 4.51 11.85
CA ARG A 192 15.18 5.97 11.64
C ARG A 192 16.21 6.52 10.66
N LYS A 193 17.35 5.84 10.52
CA LYS A 193 18.40 6.28 9.62
C LYS A 193 18.01 6.00 8.18
N TYR A 194 17.90 7.04 7.38
CA TYR A 194 17.72 6.89 5.95
C TYR A 194 18.92 6.17 5.33
N ARG A 195 18.67 5.08 4.63
CA ARG A 195 19.66 4.25 3.92
C ARG A 195 19.15 4.05 2.51
N SER A 196 19.94 4.36 1.50
CA SER A 196 19.55 4.22 0.10
C SER A 196 20.51 3.33 -0.66
N LYS A 197 20.00 2.62 -1.63
CA LYS A 197 20.78 2.02 -2.71
C LYS A 197 21.49 3.13 -3.50
N SER A 198 22.51 2.78 -4.26
CA SER A 198 23.07 3.70 -5.26
C SER A 198 22.07 3.90 -6.41
N ILE A 199 22.12 5.04 -7.07
CA ILE A 199 21.28 5.32 -8.24
C ILE A 199 21.49 4.26 -9.33
N ASN A 200 22.72 3.81 -9.54
CA ASN A 200 23.03 2.75 -10.50
C ASN A 200 22.32 1.42 -10.18
N GLN A 201 22.29 1.01 -8.89
CA GLN A 201 21.56 -0.19 -8.46
C GLN A 201 20.06 -0.03 -8.71
N ILE A 202 19.46 1.11 -8.33
CA ILE A 202 18.05 1.38 -8.54
C ILE A 202 17.71 1.35 -10.04
N MET A 203 18.52 2.01 -10.86
CA MET A 203 18.28 2.04 -12.31
C MET A 203 18.48 0.67 -12.96
N LEU A 204 19.37 -0.17 -12.44
CA LEU A 204 19.51 -1.56 -12.88
C LEU A 204 18.23 -2.36 -12.57
N GLU A 205 17.70 -2.24 -11.35
CA GLU A 205 16.45 -2.91 -10.96
C GLU A 205 15.25 -2.41 -11.79
N VAL A 206 15.13 -1.10 -12.04
CA VAL A 206 14.11 -0.49 -12.89
C VAL A 206 14.18 -1.03 -14.33
N LYS A 207 15.39 -1.09 -14.90
CA LYS A 207 15.62 -1.60 -16.27
C LYS A 207 15.31 -3.10 -16.34
N ASN A 208 15.71 -3.87 -15.35
CA ASN A 208 15.43 -5.31 -15.28
C ASN A 208 13.91 -5.55 -15.18
N ALA A 209 13.20 -4.83 -14.32
CA ALA A 209 11.75 -4.91 -14.21
C ALA A 209 11.06 -4.57 -15.55
N HIS A 210 11.50 -3.51 -16.23
CA HIS A 210 10.97 -3.14 -17.55
C HIS A 210 11.24 -4.23 -18.61
N ALA A 211 12.46 -4.73 -18.68
CA ALA A 211 12.84 -5.82 -19.61
C ALA A 211 12.02 -7.09 -19.34
N PHE A 212 11.67 -7.34 -18.09
CA PHE A 212 10.80 -8.45 -17.69
C PHE A 212 9.32 -8.21 -18.05
N GLY A 213 8.92 -6.96 -18.36
CA GLY A 213 7.57 -6.60 -18.80
C GLY A 213 6.79 -5.68 -17.85
N ALA A 214 7.45 -5.04 -16.90
CA ALA A 214 6.80 -4.03 -16.04
C ALA A 214 6.38 -2.81 -16.85
N GLU A 215 5.10 -2.47 -16.80
CA GLU A 215 4.55 -1.22 -17.36
C GLU A 215 4.41 -0.14 -16.27
N THR A 216 4.30 -0.56 -15.01
CA THR A 216 4.16 0.31 -13.86
C THR A 216 5.02 -0.18 -12.70
N ILE A 217 5.79 0.71 -12.09
CA ILE A 217 6.64 0.43 -10.94
C ILE A 217 6.15 1.22 -9.73
N PHE A 218 6.04 0.55 -8.59
CA PHE A 218 5.76 1.16 -7.30
C PHE A 218 7.04 1.15 -6.46
N PHE A 219 7.54 2.33 -6.08
CA PHE A 219 8.61 2.42 -5.10
C PHE A 219 8.02 2.33 -3.69
N SER A 220 8.28 1.21 -3.03
CA SER A 220 7.75 0.85 -1.70
C SER A 220 8.62 1.38 -0.55
N ASP A 221 9.17 2.55 -0.72
CA ASP A 221 9.97 3.24 0.29
C ASP A 221 9.09 3.72 1.44
N ASP A 222 9.62 3.79 2.65
CA ASP A 222 8.91 4.34 3.81
C ASP A 222 8.52 5.81 3.62
N ASN A 223 9.39 6.57 2.96
CA ASN A 223 9.17 7.93 2.49
C ASN A 223 10.15 8.22 1.34
N PHE A 224 9.64 8.37 0.14
CA PHE A 224 10.46 8.49 -1.07
C PHE A 224 11.32 9.77 -1.11
N VAL A 225 10.91 10.86 -0.45
CA VAL A 225 11.54 12.17 -0.55
C VAL A 225 12.24 12.59 0.75
N VAL A 226 12.96 11.68 1.40
CA VAL A 226 13.73 12.02 2.62
C VAL A 226 15.00 12.82 2.28
N ASN A 227 15.73 12.41 1.25
CA ASN A 227 16.94 13.07 0.81
C ASN A 227 16.70 13.81 -0.52
N ARG A 228 16.46 15.12 -0.44
CA ARG A 228 16.12 15.96 -1.60
C ARG A 228 17.12 15.83 -2.75
N LYS A 229 18.42 15.93 -2.47
CA LYS A 229 19.47 15.84 -3.48
C LYS A 229 19.44 14.50 -4.21
N PHE A 230 19.42 13.42 -3.45
CA PHE A 230 19.34 12.07 -3.99
C PHE A 230 18.08 11.85 -4.84
N THR A 231 16.93 12.36 -4.37
CA THR A 231 15.67 12.24 -5.09
C THR A 231 15.73 12.97 -6.43
N ILE A 232 16.29 14.18 -6.48
CA ILE A 232 16.45 14.93 -7.73
C ILE A 232 17.35 14.16 -8.72
N GLU A 233 18.50 13.67 -8.27
CA GLU A 233 19.42 12.91 -9.10
C GLU A 233 18.76 11.63 -9.65
N LEU A 234 18.05 10.89 -8.81
CA LEU A 234 17.32 9.69 -9.22
C LEU A 234 16.22 10.00 -10.24
N LEU A 235 15.41 11.04 -10.00
CA LEU A 235 14.34 11.44 -10.92
C LEU A 235 14.89 11.88 -12.27
N GLN A 236 16.00 12.60 -12.30
CA GLN A 236 16.68 12.99 -13.54
C GLN A 236 17.17 11.78 -14.35
N GLU A 237 17.72 10.75 -13.66
CA GLU A 237 18.11 9.50 -14.33
C GLU A 237 16.89 8.73 -14.87
N ILE A 238 15.83 8.63 -14.10
CA ILE A 238 14.57 8.01 -14.54
C ILE A 238 14.03 8.75 -15.77
N ILE A 239 14.01 10.09 -15.78
CA ILE A 239 13.54 10.90 -16.90
C ILE A 239 14.38 10.63 -18.14
N ARG A 240 15.72 10.67 -18.02
CA ARG A 240 16.63 10.42 -19.13
C ARG A 240 16.39 9.05 -19.75
N TRP A 241 16.33 8.02 -18.93
CA TRP A 241 16.09 6.65 -19.39
C TRP A 241 14.68 6.49 -19.99
N ASN A 242 13.65 6.99 -19.31
CA ASN A 242 12.25 6.82 -19.73
C ASN A 242 11.97 7.48 -21.10
N ARG A 243 12.71 8.55 -21.45
CA ARG A 243 12.65 9.21 -22.77
C ARG A 243 13.20 8.34 -23.90
N THR A 244 14.03 7.36 -23.61
CA THR A 244 14.58 6.44 -24.64
C THR A 244 13.62 5.31 -24.99
N LEU A 245 12.50 5.17 -24.28
CA LEU A 245 11.59 4.06 -24.43
C LEU A 245 10.42 4.41 -25.37
N ASP A 246 10.08 3.50 -26.28
CA ASP A 246 8.84 3.58 -27.07
C ASP A 246 7.59 3.54 -26.18
N MET A 247 7.69 2.81 -25.06
CA MET A 247 6.64 2.69 -24.06
C MET A 247 7.18 3.09 -22.68
N PRO A 248 7.14 4.39 -22.35
CA PRO A 248 7.63 4.86 -21.07
C PRO A 248 6.89 4.25 -19.89
N VAL A 249 7.66 3.81 -18.88
CA VAL A 249 7.16 3.25 -17.62
C VAL A 249 6.48 4.32 -16.78
N SER A 250 5.41 3.98 -16.11
CA SER A 250 4.77 4.82 -15.11
C SER A 250 5.22 4.43 -13.70
N PHE A 251 5.27 5.40 -12.80
CA PHE A 251 5.71 5.21 -11.43
C PHE A 251 4.63 5.64 -10.44
N SER A 252 4.70 5.06 -9.25
CA SER A 252 3.94 5.47 -8.07
C SER A 252 4.81 5.27 -6.83
N THR A 253 4.52 6.01 -5.77
CA THR A 253 5.24 5.90 -4.50
C THR A 253 4.40 6.45 -3.35
N GLN A 254 4.99 6.44 -2.16
CA GLN A 254 4.44 7.08 -0.97
C GLN A 254 5.41 8.12 -0.41
N ALA A 255 4.86 9.19 0.13
CA ALA A 255 5.61 10.30 0.72
C ALA A 255 4.79 11.04 1.78
N THR A 256 5.44 11.90 2.53
CA THR A 256 4.73 12.87 3.37
C THR A 256 4.15 14.00 2.51
N VAL A 257 3.11 14.67 3.01
CA VAL A 257 2.45 15.80 2.31
C VAL A 257 3.41 16.97 2.03
N MET A 258 4.53 17.06 2.74
CA MET A 258 5.60 18.07 2.54
C MET A 258 6.09 18.14 1.09
N ILE A 259 6.04 17.04 0.35
CA ILE A 259 6.46 16.98 -1.05
C ILE A 259 5.79 18.05 -1.91
N GLY A 260 4.52 18.39 -1.62
CA GLY A 260 3.78 19.42 -2.36
C GLY A 260 4.27 20.85 -2.11
N ALA A 261 5.15 21.08 -1.14
CA ALA A 261 5.77 22.38 -0.91
C ALA A 261 7.00 22.60 -1.83
N ASP A 262 7.62 21.54 -2.35
CA ASP A 262 8.76 21.60 -3.25
C ASP A 262 8.33 21.46 -4.71
N GLU A 263 8.12 22.58 -5.38
CA GLU A 263 7.61 22.60 -6.75
C GLU A 263 8.57 21.96 -7.76
N GLU A 264 9.89 22.04 -7.53
CA GLU A 264 10.90 21.39 -8.37
C GLU A 264 10.76 19.86 -8.31
N ILE A 265 10.64 19.31 -7.10
CA ILE A 265 10.42 17.86 -6.89
C ILE A 265 9.10 17.42 -7.53
N VAL A 266 8.00 18.17 -7.33
CA VAL A 266 6.70 17.81 -7.90
C VAL A 266 6.76 17.81 -9.43
N LYS A 267 7.44 18.81 -10.03
CA LYS A 267 7.64 18.85 -11.47
C LYS A 267 8.46 17.66 -11.98
N LEU A 268 9.59 17.35 -11.32
CA LEU A 268 10.43 16.22 -11.70
C LEU A 268 9.69 14.89 -11.56
N LEU A 269 8.86 14.71 -10.53
CA LEU A 269 8.00 13.52 -10.39
C LEU A 269 7.03 13.40 -11.58
N ALA A 270 6.39 14.50 -11.98
CA ALA A 270 5.51 14.50 -13.15
C ALA A 270 6.27 14.13 -14.42
N ASP A 271 7.44 14.74 -14.64
CA ASP A 271 8.33 14.49 -15.79
C ASP A 271 8.83 13.03 -15.82
N ALA A 272 9.14 12.45 -14.64
CA ALA A 272 9.49 11.03 -14.48
C ALA A 272 8.29 10.08 -14.63
N ARG A 273 7.05 10.60 -14.84
CA ARG A 273 5.78 9.85 -14.99
C ARG A 273 5.27 9.21 -13.71
N PHE A 274 5.50 9.82 -12.55
CA PHE A 274 4.73 9.44 -11.36
C PHE A 274 3.26 9.80 -11.56
N ARG A 275 2.38 8.82 -11.38
CA ARG A 275 0.94 8.95 -11.66
C ARG A 275 0.11 9.10 -10.41
N VAL A 276 0.47 8.37 -9.39
CA VAL A 276 -0.19 8.37 -8.08
C VAL A 276 0.87 8.50 -7.02
N ILE A 277 0.64 9.36 -6.03
CA ILE A 277 1.46 9.43 -4.82
C ILE A 277 0.54 9.27 -3.62
N PHE A 278 0.81 8.25 -2.81
CA PHE A 278 0.19 8.12 -1.50
C PHE A 278 0.81 9.12 -0.55
N LEU A 279 -0.03 9.97 0.05
CA LEU A 279 0.38 11.06 0.92
C LEU A 279 -0.12 10.81 2.35
N GLY A 280 0.80 10.52 3.26
CA GLY A 280 0.51 10.44 4.69
C GLY A 280 0.25 11.84 5.27
N LEU A 281 -1.01 12.27 5.24
CA LEU A 281 -1.44 13.51 5.90
C LEU A 281 -1.86 13.26 7.35
N GLU A 282 -2.56 12.18 7.60
CA GLU A 282 -3.14 11.65 8.83
C GLU A 282 -4.31 12.50 9.35
N THR A 283 -4.11 13.78 9.60
CA THR A 283 -5.16 14.70 10.06
C THR A 283 -4.89 16.13 9.61
N ILE A 284 -5.93 16.94 9.55
CA ILE A 284 -5.86 18.40 9.32
C ILE A 284 -5.85 19.18 10.64
N ASN A 285 -6.09 18.51 11.76
CA ASN A 285 -6.08 19.10 13.09
C ASN A 285 -4.63 19.19 13.60
N LYS A 286 -4.17 20.40 13.91
CA LYS A 286 -2.80 20.66 14.37
C LYS A 286 -2.52 20.02 15.72
N ASP A 287 -3.48 20.05 16.64
CA ASP A 287 -3.32 19.48 17.99
C ASP A 287 -3.15 17.95 17.91
N CYS A 288 -3.86 17.29 16.98
CA CYS A 288 -3.68 15.87 16.71
C CYS A 288 -2.30 15.56 16.12
N LEU A 289 -1.77 16.42 15.22
CA LEU A 289 -0.42 16.25 14.68
C LEU A 289 0.66 16.39 15.76
N GLU A 290 0.50 17.35 16.67
CA GLU A 290 1.43 17.57 17.79
C GLU A 290 1.35 16.40 18.78
N GLU A 291 0.14 15.92 19.08
CA GLU A 291 -0.13 14.79 19.98
C GLU A 291 0.70 13.53 19.61
N VAL A 292 0.89 13.29 18.33
CA VAL A 292 1.56 12.07 17.83
C VAL A 292 2.96 12.34 17.25
N ASN A 293 3.63 13.40 17.68
CA ASN A 293 4.97 13.78 17.24
C ASN A 293 5.10 13.94 15.71
N LYS A 294 4.05 14.42 15.04
CA LYS A 294 4.05 14.78 13.61
C LYS A 294 3.99 16.30 13.38
N GLY A 295 4.32 17.09 14.40
CA GLY A 295 4.23 18.56 14.41
C GLY A 295 5.04 19.25 13.30
N GLN A 296 6.09 18.60 12.73
CA GLN A 296 6.81 19.12 11.56
C GLN A 296 5.90 19.33 10.35
N MET A 297 4.70 18.74 10.31
CA MET A 297 3.74 18.91 9.22
C MET A 297 2.88 20.18 9.39
N VAL A 298 2.78 20.74 10.59
CA VAL A 298 1.92 21.90 10.93
C VAL A 298 2.26 23.14 10.10
N GLN A 299 3.53 23.31 9.70
CA GLN A 299 3.97 24.44 8.87
C GLN A 299 3.50 24.35 7.39
N TYR A 300 2.98 23.23 6.95
CA TYR A 300 2.56 23.01 5.57
C TYR A 300 1.02 23.04 5.51
N ASP A 301 0.47 24.02 4.79
CA ASP A 301 -0.97 24.10 4.57
C ASP A 301 -1.42 23.06 3.52
N PRO A 302 -2.13 22.00 3.93
CA PRO A 302 -2.54 20.93 3.00
C PRO A 302 -3.52 21.45 1.93
N PHE A 303 -4.26 22.53 2.20
CA PHE A 303 -5.14 23.14 1.20
C PHE A 303 -4.39 23.81 0.05
N GLN A 304 -3.10 24.08 0.21
CA GLN A 304 -2.24 24.64 -0.83
C GLN A 304 -1.36 23.58 -1.49
N VAL A 305 -0.74 22.71 -0.68
CA VAL A 305 0.26 21.77 -1.19
C VAL A 305 -0.36 20.63 -2.02
N ILE A 306 -1.56 20.14 -1.64
CA ILE A 306 -2.23 19.06 -2.36
C ILE A 306 -2.72 19.51 -3.77
N PRO A 307 -3.42 20.66 -3.92
CA PRO A 307 -3.76 21.16 -5.24
C PRO A 307 -2.55 21.45 -6.13
N ARG A 308 -1.38 21.81 -5.55
CA ARG A 308 -0.13 21.98 -6.31
C ARG A 308 0.32 20.66 -6.94
N ILE A 309 0.29 19.54 -6.21
CA ILE A 309 0.59 18.20 -6.74
C ILE A 309 -0.36 17.88 -7.90
N SER A 310 -1.66 18.11 -7.72
CA SER A 310 -2.69 17.90 -8.73
C SER A 310 -2.48 18.72 -10.00
N ARG A 311 -1.96 19.96 -9.87
CA ARG A 311 -1.64 20.85 -11.01
C ARG A 311 -0.66 20.20 -11.99
N TYR A 312 0.28 19.41 -11.51
CA TYR A 312 1.23 18.65 -12.31
C TYR A 312 0.67 17.31 -12.82
N GLY A 313 -0.63 17.09 -12.68
CA GLY A 313 -1.32 15.90 -13.16
C GLY A 313 -0.98 14.64 -12.40
N ILE A 314 -0.40 14.74 -11.22
CA ILE A 314 -0.21 13.64 -10.28
C ILE A 314 -1.49 13.50 -9.45
N ILE A 315 -1.95 12.28 -9.25
CA ILE A 315 -3.12 11.98 -8.42
C ILE A 315 -2.67 11.86 -6.96
N PRO A 316 -3.06 12.79 -6.08
CA PRO A 316 -2.82 12.64 -4.66
C PRO A 316 -3.79 11.59 -4.10
N PHE A 317 -3.26 10.56 -3.49
CA PHE A 317 -4.01 9.58 -2.72
C PHE A 317 -3.79 9.89 -1.25
N ILE A 318 -4.82 10.40 -0.55
CA ILE A 318 -4.66 10.96 0.79
C ILE A 318 -4.89 9.88 1.86
N GLY A 319 -3.87 9.64 2.70
CA GLY A 319 -4.00 8.83 3.91
C GLY A 319 -4.46 9.69 5.08
N MET A 320 -5.63 9.36 5.65
CA MET A 320 -6.21 10.00 6.83
C MET A 320 -6.40 8.97 7.94
N ILE A 321 -6.30 9.44 9.18
CA ILE A 321 -6.55 8.65 10.38
C ILE A 321 -7.56 9.40 11.23
N VAL A 322 -8.51 8.70 11.82
CA VAL A 322 -9.48 9.21 12.81
C VAL A 322 -9.31 8.50 14.14
N GLY A 323 -9.61 9.16 15.23
CA GLY A 323 -9.54 8.60 16.59
C GLY A 323 -8.40 9.12 17.44
N PHE A 324 -7.79 10.24 17.06
CA PHE A 324 -6.87 10.99 17.93
C PHE A 324 -7.60 11.56 19.16
N ASP A 325 -6.84 11.91 20.18
CA ASP A 325 -7.39 12.41 21.45
C ASP A 325 -8.14 13.76 21.31
N HIS A 326 -7.86 14.53 20.25
CA HIS A 326 -8.52 15.80 19.95
C HIS A 326 -9.61 15.67 18.86
N ASP A 327 -9.87 14.47 18.35
CA ASP A 327 -10.95 14.25 17.39
C ASP A 327 -12.30 14.22 18.10
N THR A 328 -13.21 15.07 17.64
CA THR A 328 -14.64 15.04 18.01
C THR A 328 -15.46 14.38 16.89
N PRO A 329 -16.75 14.10 17.08
CA PRO A 329 -17.62 13.60 16.00
C PRO A 329 -17.62 14.46 14.72
N ALA A 330 -17.24 15.75 14.81
CA ALA A 330 -17.13 16.65 13.65
C ALA A 330 -16.01 16.22 12.67
N VAL A 331 -15.02 15.43 13.11
CA VAL A 331 -13.85 15.03 12.30
C VAL A 331 -14.27 14.40 10.97
N PHE A 332 -15.34 13.62 10.93
CA PHE A 332 -15.82 12.97 9.71
C PHE A 332 -16.27 13.99 8.67
N LYS A 333 -16.99 15.03 9.10
CA LYS A 333 -17.42 16.11 8.21
C LYS A 333 -16.26 17.00 7.78
N GLU A 334 -15.34 17.28 8.67
CA GLU A 334 -14.13 18.07 8.38
C GLU A 334 -13.27 17.39 7.31
N ILE A 335 -13.11 16.06 7.37
CA ILE A 335 -12.38 15.28 6.35
C ILE A 335 -13.12 15.33 5.02
N GLU A 336 -14.43 15.15 4.98
CA GLU A 336 -15.23 15.28 3.76
C GLU A 336 -15.02 16.65 3.10
N ASP A 337 -15.19 17.73 3.88
CA ASP A 337 -15.03 19.10 3.39
C ASP A 337 -13.62 19.40 2.90
N PHE A 338 -12.63 18.85 3.58
CA PHE A 338 -11.23 18.96 3.19
C PHE A 338 -10.98 18.31 1.83
N LEU A 339 -11.43 17.07 1.63
CA LEU A 339 -11.24 16.34 0.38
C LEU A 339 -11.98 17.00 -0.80
N ASP A 340 -13.16 17.56 -0.53
CA ASP A 340 -13.92 18.32 -1.52
C ASP A 340 -13.21 19.64 -1.90
N LYS A 341 -12.76 20.43 -0.91
CA LYS A 341 -12.04 21.69 -1.13
C LYS A 341 -10.71 21.51 -1.87
N THR A 342 -9.99 20.43 -1.59
CA THR A 342 -8.71 20.11 -2.27
C THR A 342 -8.92 19.37 -3.59
N ALA A 343 -10.16 19.02 -3.92
CA ALA A 343 -10.52 18.20 -5.07
C ALA A 343 -9.69 16.90 -5.12
N SER A 344 -9.52 16.24 -3.97
CA SER A 344 -8.76 14.99 -3.85
C SER A 344 -9.66 13.81 -4.20
N PRO A 345 -9.43 13.11 -5.34
CA PRO A 345 -10.36 12.05 -5.78
C PRO A 345 -10.35 10.84 -4.87
N PHE A 346 -9.18 10.50 -4.33
CA PHE A 346 -8.96 9.29 -3.55
C PHE A 346 -8.43 9.57 -2.16
N ALA A 347 -8.98 8.88 -1.18
CA ALA A 347 -8.51 8.87 0.20
C ALA A 347 -8.71 7.50 0.84
N SER A 348 -7.81 7.12 1.74
CA SER A 348 -8.04 6.06 2.72
C SER A 348 -8.28 6.68 4.07
N ILE A 349 -9.31 6.22 4.76
CA ILE A 349 -9.64 6.66 6.11
C ILE A 349 -9.41 5.47 7.05
N SER A 350 -8.37 5.54 7.84
CA SER A 350 -8.03 4.51 8.82
C SER A 350 -8.43 4.94 10.21
N VAL A 351 -8.69 3.97 11.09
CA VAL A 351 -8.87 4.24 12.53
C VAL A 351 -7.53 4.14 13.22
N LEU A 352 -7.23 5.05 14.16
CA LEU A 352 -5.99 5.07 14.91
C LEU A 352 -5.81 3.78 15.68
N ASN A 353 -4.67 3.14 15.50
CA ASN A 353 -4.25 1.96 16.21
C ASN A 353 -2.90 2.19 16.87
N ALA A 354 -2.67 1.52 17.99
CA ALA A 354 -1.40 1.48 18.69
C ALA A 354 -0.70 0.14 18.42
N PRO A 355 0.17 0.05 17.39
CA PRO A 355 0.95 -1.15 17.14
C PRO A 355 1.85 -1.49 18.33
N ASN A 356 2.02 -2.77 18.62
CA ASN A 356 2.79 -3.26 19.76
C ASN A 356 4.17 -2.56 19.84
N HIS A 357 4.52 -2.11 21.06
CA HIS A 357 5.80 -1.47 21.35
C HIS A 357 6.08 -0.13 20.61
N THR A 358 5.09 0.51 20.03
CA THR A 358 5.21 1.90 19.59
C THR A 358 5.07 2.86 20.79
N PRO A 359 5.56 4.11 20.70
CA PRO A 359 5.33 5.08 21.76
C PRO A 359 3.85 5.28 22.10
N LEU A 360 2.97 5.26 21.08
CA LEU A 360 1.52 5.29 21.28
C LEU A 360 1.02 4.09 22.09
N TYR A 361 1.50 2.88 21.79
CA TYR A 361 1.13 1.67 22.54
C TYR A 361 1.49 1.79 24.02
N GLU A 362 2.72 2.21 24.32
CA GLU A 362 3.18 2.37 25.69
C GLU A 362 2.41 3.49 26.43
N ARG A 363 2.05 4.57 25.73
CA ARG A 363 1.19 5.63 26.27
C ARG A 363 -0.20 5.09 26.60
N MET A 364 -0.84 4.40 25.66
CA MET A 364 -2.20 3.86 25.85
C MET A 364 -2.23 2.79 26.97
N LYS A 365 -1.21 1.96 27.05
CA LYS A 365 -1.07 0.97 28.12
C LYS A 365 -0.94 1.61 29.50
N ARG A 366 -0.06 2.61 29.63
CA ARG A 366 0.13 3.37 30.88
C ARG A 366 -1.13 4.07 31.31
N ASP A 367 -1.88 4.62 30.36
CA ASP A 367 -3.10 5.39 30.60
C ASP A 367 -4.35 4.48 30.81
N GLY A 368 -4.19 3.14 30.78
CA GLY A 368 -5.29 2.18 30.91
C GLY A 368 -6.31 2.22 29.78
N ARG A 369 -5.88 2.65 28.59
CA ARG A 369 -6.72 2.87 27.41
C ARG A 369 -6.44 1.86 26.29
N LEU A 370 -5.69 0.81 26.56
CA LEU A 370 -5.46 -0.26 25.60
C LEU A 370 -6.57 -1.33 25.74
N ILE A 371 -7.15 -1.73 24.63
CA ILE A 371 -8.13 -2.83 24.58
C ILE A 371 -7.34 -4.14 24.53
N GLU A 372 -7.42 -4.94 25.60
CA GLU A 372 -6.83 -6.26 25.66
C GLU A 372 -7.59 -7.22 24.74
N ASP A 373 -6.90 -8.27 24.24
CA ASP A 373 -7.46 -9.28 23.32
C ASP A 373 -8.09 -8.73 22.03
N PHE A 374 -7.57 -7.60 21.54
CA PHE A 374 -8.03 -7.01 20.30
C PHE A 374 -7.87 -7.96 19.10
N ARG A 375 -9.00 -8.33 18.48
CA ARG A 375 -9.09 -9.19 17.29
C ARG A 375 -9.75 -8.45 16.10
N GLY A 376 -9.40 -7.20 15.90
CA GLY A 376 -9.99 -6.38 14.85
C GLY A 376 -9.16 -6.32 13.56
N PHE A 377 -9.79 -5.85 12.50
CA PHE A 377 -9.08 -5.50 11.26
C PHE A 377 -8.29 -4.20 11.48
N TRP A 378 -6.97 -4.25 11.35
CA TRP A 378 -6.13 -3.07 11.20
C TRP A 378 -6.75 -2.12 10.18
N HIS A 379 -6.78 -0.85 10.38
CA HIS A 379 -7.37 0.21 9.58
C HIS A 379 -8.88 0.44 9.76
N LEU A 380 -9.67 -0.54 10.19
CA LEU A 380 -11.13 -0.38 10.33
C LEU A 380 -11.58 -0.33 11.79
N THR A 381 -10.79 -0.91 12.68
CA THR A 381 -11.09 -0.99 14.12
C THR A 381 -9.89 -0.50 14.91
N THR A 382 -10.06 -0.28 16.21
CA THR A 382 -9.02 0.26 17.08
C THR A 382 -8.77 -0.62 18.29
N ASN A 383 -7.52 -0.71 18.73
CA ASN A 383 -7.12 -1.32 20.00
C ASN A 383 -6.98 -0.29 21.13
N ILE A 384 -7.42 0.93 20.93
CA ILE A 384 -7.41 2.00 21.93
C ILE A 384 -8.81 2.47 22.28
N ILE A 385 -8.98 2.97 23.52
CA ILE A 385 -10.15 3.72 23.95
C ILE A 385 -9.87 5.20 23.70
N PRO A 386 -10.52 5.85 22.70
CA PRO A 386 -10.32 7.26 22.41
C PRO A 386 -10.87 8.14 23.55
N LYS A 387 -10.51 9.43 23.58
CA LYS A 387 -11.00 10.33 24.64
C LYS A 387 -12.38 10.91 24.37
N GLN A 388 -12.67 11.26 23.11
CA GLN A 388 -13.87 12.01 22.74
C GLN A 388 -14.85 11.22 21.86
N LEU A 389 -14.46 10.01 21.47
CA LEU A 389 -15.26 9.10 20.65
C LEU A 389 -15.19 7.70 21.26
N THR A 390 -16.22 6.91 21.12
CA THR A 390 -16.17 5.48 21.42
C THR A 390 -15.57 4.71 20.26
N PRO A 391 -15.00 3.51 20.49
CA PRO A 391 -14.56 2.63 19.40
C PRO A 391 -15.67 2.33 18.38
N HIS A 392 -16.92 2.27 18.83
CA HIS A 392 -18.10 2.06 17.99
C HIS A 392 -18.38 3.27 17.08
N GLU A 393 -18.38 4.51 17.63
CA GLU A 393 -18.54 5.74 16.85
C GLU A 393 -17.44 5.90 15.81
N LEU A 394 -16.20 5.55 16.16
CA LEU A 394 -15.09 5.57 15.20
C LEU A 394 -15.31 4.59 14.05
N TYR A 395 -15.70 3.36 14.36
CA TYR A 395 -15.95 2.33 13.34
C TYR A 395 -17.08 2.75 12.38
N PHE A 396 -18.23 3.12 12.92
CA PHE A 396 -19.38 3.49 12.10
C PHE A 396 -19.18 4.82 11.37
N GLY A 397 -18.60 5.82 12.04
CA GLY A 397 -18.29 7.11 11.42
C GLY A 397 -17.29 6.97 10.26
N GLN A 398 -16.25 6.17 10.44
CA GLN A 398 -15.28 5.86 9.37
C GLN A 398 -15.97 5.15 8.19
N LYS A 399 -16.81 4.14 8.46
CA LYS A 399 -17.54 3.38 7.43
C LYS A 399 -18.51 4.28 6.65
N LEU A 400 -19.29 5.11 7.35
CA LEU A 400 -20.23 6.06 6.74
C LEU A 400 -19.50 7.10 5.90
N LEU A 401 -18.42 7.68 6.43
CA LEU A 401 -17.60 8.63 5.69
C LEU A 401 -17.03 7.96 4.42
N PHE A 402 -16.46 6.77 4.56
CA PHE A 402 -15.88 6.04 3.43
C PHE A 402 -16.92 5.77 2.34
N LYS A 403 -18.11 5.28 2.70
CA LYS A 403 -19.22 5.07 1.77
C LYS A 403 -19.60 6.38 1.08
N LYS A 404 -19.79 7.47 1.85
CA LYS A 404 -20.16 8.78 1.31
C LYS A 404 -19.13 9.35 0.35
N LEU A 405 -17.84 9.20 0.65
CA LEU A 405 -16.77 9.67 -0.23
C LEU A 405 -16.81 9.01 -1.62
N TYR A 406 -17.28 7.77 -1.70
CA TYR A 406 -17.37 7.04 -2.96
C TYR A 406 -18.79 6.96 -3.53
N GLU A 407 -19.77 7.67 -2.96
CA GLU A 407 -21.04 7.91 -3.66
C GLU A 407 -20.80 8.67 -4.97
N PRO A 408 -21.53 8.35 -6.06
CA PRO A 408 -21.25 8.87 -7.40
C PRO A 408 -21.11 10.39 -7.46
N GLU A 409 -22.04 11.14 -6.83
CA GLU A 409 -22.03 12.61 -6.91
C GLU A 409 -20.84 13.25 -6.16
N HIS A 410 -20.46 12.67 -5.01
CA HIS A 410 -19.32 13.16 -4.22
C HIS A 410 -17.99 12.88 -4.93
N PHE A 411 -17.83 11.70 -5.49
CA PHE A 411 -16.65 11.35 -6.27
C PHE A 411 -16.55 12.17 -7.55
N GLU A 412 -17.65 12.32 -8.30
CA GLU A 412 -17.72 13.09 -9.53
C GLU A 412 -17.23 14.54 -9.31
N ARG A 413 -17.74 15.20 -8.27
CA ARG A 413 -17.37 16.57 -7.92
C ARG A 413 -15.86 16.70 -7.70
N ARG A 414 -15.27 15.82 -6.89
CA ARG A 414 -13.83 15.84 -6.62
C ARG A 414 -13.00 15.52 -7.87
N MET A 415 -13.43 14.54 -8.64
CA MET A 415 -12.73 14.15 -9.85
C MET A 415 -12.74 15.25 -10.92
N ILE A 416 -13.89 15.88 -11.15
CA ILE A 416 -13.97 17.02 -12.08
C ILE A 416 -13.14 18.20 -11.56
N GLY A 417 -13.14 18.45 -10.25
CA GLY A 417 -12.28 19.45 -9.61
C GLY A 417 -10.80 19.15 -9.86
N TRP A 418 -10.36 17.92 -9.69
CA TRP A 418 -9.00 17.50 -9.98
C TRP A 418 -8.65 17.71 -11.48
N LEU A 419 -9.52 17.27 -12.40
CA LEU A 419 -9.31 17.44 -13.85
C LEU A 419 -9.14 18.91 -14.22
N LYS A 420 -9.95 19.82 -13.67
CA LYS A 420 -9.85 21.27 -13.88
C LYS A 420 -8.55 21.86 -13.32
N ASN A 421 -7.99 21.22 -12.27
CA ASN A 421 -6.76 21.69 -11.63
C ASN A 421 -5.50 21.29 -12.41
N VAL A 422 -5.53 20.26 -13.26
CA VAL A 422 -4.39 19.84 -14.08
C VAL A 422 -4.02 20.92 -15.08
N LYS A 423 -2.77 21.42 -15.02
CA LYS A 423 -2.23 22.47 -15.92
C LYS A 423 -0.94 22.05 -16.60
N TYR A 424 -0.28 21.03 -16.09
CA TYR A 424 1.01 20.59 -16.59
C TYR A 424 0.92 19.21 -17.23
N PHE A 425 1.54 19.08 -18.39
CA PHE A 425 1.64 17.84 -19.15
C PHE A 425 3.12 17.61 -19.48
N PRO A 426 3.73 16.54 -18.95
CA PRO A 426 5.13 16.23 -19.26
C PRO A 426 5.28 15.83 -20.73
N ASP A 427 6.45 16.15 -21.33
CA ASP A 427 6.76 15.89 -22.74
C ASP A 427 6.96 14.41 -23.11
N ILE A 428 6.87 13.52 -22.14
CA ILE A 428 7.03 12.09 -22.37
C ILE A 428 5.67 11.46 -22.72
N TYR A 429 5.44 11.23 -23.99
CA TYR A 429 4.25 10.56 -24.52
C TYR A 429 4.60 9.14 -24.97
N SER A 430 3.65 8.21 -24.77
CA SER A 430 3.75 6.86 -25.36
C SER A 430 3.45 6.94 -26.86
N THR A 431 4.36 6.46 -27.69
CA THR A 431 4.16 6.27 -29.13
C THR A 431 3.43 4.98 -29.47
N ARG A 432 2.90 4.31 -28.47
CA ARG A 432 2.30 2.97 -28.54
C ARG A 432 1.28 2.84 -29.66
N LYS A 433 1.53 1.91 -30.59
CA LYS A 433 0.55 1.45 -31.57
C LYS A 433 -0.67 0.85 -30.87
N LYS A 434 -1.87 1.03 -31.45
CA LYS A 434 -3.11 0.38 -31.00
C LYS A 434 -2.91 -1.13 -31.13
N ASP A 435 -2.90 -1.86 -30.01
CA ASP A 435 -2.93 -3.32 -30.05
C ASP A 435 -4.35 -3.84 -29.75
N LEU A 436 -4.64 -5.04 -30.23
CA LEU A 436 -5.95 -5.68 -30.08
C LEU A 436 -6.35 -5.82 -28.59
N PHE A 437 -5.39 -6.10 -27.73
CA PHE A 437 -5.64 -6.25 -26.30
C PHE A 437 -6.19 -4.95 -25.68
N ARG A 438 -5.64 -3.79 -26.04
CA ARG A 438 -6.13 -2.49 -25.54
C ARG A 438 -7.55 -2.18 -26.04
N ILE A 439 -7.83 -2.53 -27.28
CA ILE A 439 -9.19 -2.37 -27.82
C ILE A 439 -10.17 -3.21 -27.01
N VAL A 440 -9.85 -4.49 -26.78
CA VAL A 440 -10.67 -5.39 -25.97
C VAL A 440 -10.84 -4.88 -24.54
N MET A 441 -9.78 -4.37 -23.92
CA MET A 441 -9.82 -3.77 -22.60
C MET A 441 -10.77 -2.55 -22.56
N ILE A 442 -10.66 -1.66 -23.52
CA ILE A 442 -11.55 -0.50 -23.63
C ILE A 442 -13.00 -0.95 -23.75
N ILE A 443 -13.28 -1.92 -24.64
CA ILE A 443 -14.64 -2.47 -24.80
C ILE A 443 -15.16 -3.05 -23.48
N LYS A 444 -14.34 -3.81 -22.73
CA LYS A 444 -14.74 -4.36 -21.41
C LYS A 444 -15.07 -3.27 -20.41
N ILE A 445 -14.27 -2.20 -20.35
CA ILE A 445 -14.50 -1.07 -19.45
C ILE A 445 -15.84 -0.39 -19.79
N PHE A 446 -16.03 -0.03 -21.05
CA PHE A 446 -17.27 0.61 -21.50
C PHE A 446 -18.49 -0.29 -21.30
N TYR A 447 -18.38 -1.59 -21.60
CA TYR A 447 -19.43 -2.58 -21.32
C TYR A 447 -19.79 -2.60 -19.84
N HIS A 448 -18.78 -2.68 -18.95
CA HIS A 448 -19.00 -2.72 -17.51
C HIS A 448 -19.71 -1.46 -17.02
N PHE A 449 -19.17 -0.27 -17.32
CA PHE A 449 -19.75 0.99 -16.85
C PHE A 449 -21.06 1.39 -17.54
N THR A 450 -21.42 0.76 -18.65
CA THR A 450 -22.70 1.02 -19.32
C THR A 450 -23.78 0.04 -18.90
N LEU A 451 -23.44 -1.24 -18.69
CA LEU A 451 -24.45 -2.30 -18.55
C LEU A 451 -24.40 -3.05 -17.21
N ARG A 452 -23.30 -2.97 -16.44
CA ARG A 452 -23.11 -3.78 -15.24
C ARG A 452 -23.16 -2.99 -13.92
N VAL A 453 -23.12 -1.67 -13.98
CA VAL A 453 -23.13 -0.80 -12.80
C VAL A 453 -24.51 -0.20 -12.53
N PRO A 454 -24.83 0.21 -11.30
CA PRO A 454 -26.05 0.96 -10.97
C PRO A 454 -26.19 2.24 -11.80
N ALA A 455 -27.44 2.69 -12.00
CA ALA A 455 -27.74 3.86 -12.82
C ALA A 455 -26.98 5.14 -12.39
N PRO A 456 -26.85 5.47 -11.07
CA PRO A 456 -26.06 6.65 -10.65
C PRO A 456 -24.60 6.57 -11.07
N VAL A 457 -23.94 5.41 -10.91
CA VAL A 457 -22.55 5.18 -11.32
C VAL A 457 -22.39 5.31 -12.83
N ARG A 458 -23.36 4.78 -13.60
CA ARG A 458 -23.36 4.92 -15.07
C ARG A 458 -23.47 6.37 -15.51
N MET A 459 -24.38 7.14 -14.91
CA MET A 459 -24.54 8.56 -15.23
C MET A 459 -23.26 9.34 -14.91
N MET A 460 -22.68 9.13 -13.74
CA MET A 460 -21.42 9.72 -13.35
C MET A 460 -20.29 9.38 -14.34
N PHE A 461 -20.16 8.11 -14.74
CA PHE A 461 -19.12 7.68 -15.69
C PHE A 461 -19.18 8.48 -16.99
N TRP A 462 -20.35 8.58 -17.59
CA TRP A 462 -20.51 9.31 -18.85
C TRP A 462 -20.34 10.82 -18.68
N ASN A 463 -20.80 11.38 -17.56
CA ASN A 463 -20.65 12.80 -17.29
C ASN A 463 -19.16 13.16 -17.08
N ILE A 464 -18.41 12.36 -16.33
CA ILE A 464 -16.97 12.57 -16.17
C ILE A 464 -16.25 12.51 -17.52
N LEU A 465 -16.56 11.55 -18.38
CA LEU A 465 -15.93 11.49 -19.71
C LEU A 465 -16.27 12.70 -20.57
N LYS A 466 -17.53 13.15 -20.56
CA LYS A 466 -17.98 14.35 -21.27
C LYS A 466 -17.27 15.60 -20.75
N GLU A 467 -17.22 15.80 -19.44
CA GLU A 467 -16.55 16.96 -18.85
C GLU A 467 -15.02 16.90 -19.07
N THR A 468 -14.41 15.71 -18.98
CA THR A 468 -13.00 15.53 -19.31
C THR A 468 -12.70 15.93 -20.75
N TRP A 469 -13.54 15.54 -21.69
CA TRP A 469 -13.39 15.93 -23.10
C TRP A 469 -13.44 17.45 -23.29
N LYS A 470 -14.32 18.13 -22.58
CA LYS A 470 -14.44 19.61 -22.63
C LYS A 470 -13.23 20.31 -21.99
N ILE A 471 -12.70 19.75 -20.87
CA ILE A 471 -11.57 20.32 -20.15
C ILE A 471 -10.28 20.10 -20.94
N ASP A 472 -9.94 18.85 -21.24
CA ASP A 472 -8.77 18.46 -22.05
C ASP A 472 -8.88 16.98 -22.48
N PRO A 473 -9.02 16.69 -23.77
CA PRO A 473 -9.10 15.31 -24.28
C PRO A 473 -7.89 14.44 -23.94
N ARG A 474 -6.70 15.04 -23.70
CA ARG A 474 -5.50 14.30 -23.29
C ARG A 474 -5.65 13.59 -21.95
N LEU A 475 -6.58 14.03 -21.11
CA LEU A 475 -6.87 13.45 -19.80
C LEU A 475 -7.82 12.25 -19.85
N ILE A 476 -8.46 11.93 -20.99
CA ILE A 476 -9.44 10.82 -21.10
C ILE A 476 -8.86 9.50 -20.60
N SER A 477 -7.65 9.13 -21.05
CA SER A 477 -7.03 7.87 -20.60
C SER A 477 -6.81 7.83 -19.08
N ARG A 478 -6.50 8.98 -18.48
CA ARG A 478 -6.31 9.12 -17.04
C ARG A 478 -7.65 9.04 -16.31
N ALA A 479 -8.66 9.72 -16.83
CA ALA A 479 -10.02 9.65 -16.29
C ALA A 479 -10.55 8.21 -16.26
N VAL A 480 -10.38 7.46 -17.35
CA VAL A 480 -10.76 6.03 -17.40
C VAL A 480 -10.01 5.19 -16.36
N SER A 481 -8.71 5.42 -16.19
CA SER A 481 -7.92 4.72 -15.16
C SER A 481 -8.41 5.03 -13.74
N MET A 482 -8.77 6.29 -13.46
CA MET A 482 -9.32 6.71 -12.17
C MET A 482 -10.72 6.12 -11.93
N LEU A 483 -11.55 6.03 -12.96
CA LEU A 483 -12.88 5.40 -12.87
C LEU A 483 -12.80 3.91 -12.58
N LEU A 484 -11.78 3.20 -13.10
CA LEU A 484 -11.51 1.81 -12.72
C LEU A 484 -11.14 1.67 -11.24
N GLN A 485 -10.28 2.57 -10.72
CA GLN A 485 -9.94 2.59 -9.31
C GLN A 485 -11.16 2.94 -8.44
N TYR A 486 -11.95 3.94 -8.86
CA TYR A 486 -13.20 4.32 -8.21
C TYR A 486 -14.14 3.11 -8.04
N TRP A 487 -14.32 2.30 -9.10
CA TRP A 487 -15.21 1.13 -9.04
C TRP A 487 -14.82 0.18 -7.91
N HIS A 488 -13.52 -0.07 -7.72
CA HIS A 488 -13.06 -0.89 -6.60
C HIS A 488 -13.49 -0.33 -5.25
N TYR A 489 -13.30 0.98 -5.02
CA TYR A 489 -13.65 1.61 -3.74
C TYR A 489 -15.15 1.71 -3.53
N TYR A 490 -15.90 1.98 -4.59
CA TYR A 490 -17.36 1.95 -4.56
C TYR A 490 -17.88 0.56 -4.19
N ASP A 491 -17.44 -0.47 -4.91
CA ASP A 491 -17.84 -1.86 -4.69
C ASP A 491 -17.42 -2.34 -3.28
N PHE A 492 -16.20 -2.00 -2.83
CA PHE A 492 -15.70 -2.31 -1.49
C PHE A 492 -16.56 -1.65 -0.41
N SER A 493 -16.85 -0.35 -0.54
CA SER A 493 -17.62 0.41 0.47
C SER A 493 -19.10 -0.01 0.56
N HIS A 494 -19.65 -0.64 -0.49
CA HIS A 494 -21.07 -1.06 -0.54
C HIS A 494 -21.27 -2.56 -0.31
N LYS A 495 -20.26 -3.41 -0.57
CA LYS A 495 -20.34 -4.86 -0.34
C LYS A 495 -20.00 -5.26 1.10
N GLU A 496 -19.25 -4.45 1.80
CA GLU A 496 -18.95 -4.66 3.21
C GLU A 496 -20.05 -4.10 4.12
N SER A 497 -21.32 -4.37 3.77
CA SER A 497 -22.39 -4.37 4.74
C SER A 497 -22.30 -5.66 5.55
N ASP A 498 -22.04 -5.53 6.82
CA ASP A 498 -22.44 -6.34 7.97
C ASP A 498 -22.05 -7.83 8.04
N GLU A 499 -22.10 -8.63 6.96
CA GLU A 499 -21.90 -10.08 7.04
C GLU A 499 -20.45 -10.56 7.08
N LYS A 500 -19.48 -9.79 6.59
CA LYS A 500 -18.08 -10.24 6.43
C LYS A 500 -17.12 -9.85 7.55
N MET A 501 -17.52 -8.97 8.46
CA MET A 501 -16.62 -8.46 9.50
C MET A 501 -16.84 -9.09 10.89
N GLY A 502 -17.67 -10.13 11.03
CA GLY A 502 -17.86 -10.83 12.31
C GLY A 502 -18.51 -9.96 13.39
N LEU A 503 -19.05 -8.81 13.01
CA LEU A 503 -19.85 -7.92 13.86
C LEU A 503 -21.34 -8.14 13.58
N ASP A 504 -21.74 -9.39 13.36
CA ASP A 504 -23.14 -9.77 13.44
C ASP A 504 -23.64 -9.31 14.81
N GLY A 505 -24.60 -8.39 14.81
CA GLY A 505 -25.17 -7.72 15.98
C GLY A 505 -25.71 -8.64 17.07
N LYS A 506 -24.95 -9.62 17.51
CA LYS A 506 -25.26 -10.49 18.65
C LYS A 506 -25.13 -9.77 20.00
N ASP A 507 -24.50 -8.60 20.02
CA ASP A 507 -24.33 -7.82 21.26
C ASP A 507 -25.27 -6.61 21.39
N GLY A 508 -26.33 -6.49 20.58
CA GLY A 508 -27.41 -5.51 20.79
C GLY A 508 -26.99 -4.03 20.67
N ALA A 509 -25.86 -3.73 20.02
CA ALA A 509 -25.42 -2.35 19.83
C ALA A 509 -26.31 -1.65 18.80
N GLN A 510 -27.09 -0.66 19.25
CA GLN A 510 -27.86 0.21 18.35
C GLN A 510 -26.91 0.99 17.44
N VAL A 511 -27.20 1.02 16.15
CA VAL A 511 -26.51 1.89 15.19
C VAL A 511 -26.71 3.33 15.62
N PRO A 512 -25.65 4.13 15.79
CA PRO A 512 -25.80 5.56 16.13
C PRO A 512 -26.62 6.27 15.06
N ASP A 513 -27.41 7.28 15.46
CA ASP A 513 -28.15 8.10 14.51
C ASP A 513 -27.19 8.76 13.52
N GLU A 514 -27.37 8.46 12.23
CA GLU A 514 -26.55 9.02 11.14
C GLU A 514 -26.48 10.55 11.17
N SER A 515 -27.51 11.21 11.70
CA SER A 515 -27.58 12.67 11.82
C SER A 515 -26.55 13.22 12.80
N ILE A 516 -26.24 12.50 13.89
CA ILE A 516 -25.26 12.91 14.92
C ILE A 516 -23.83 12.80 14.38
N LEU A 517 -23.53 11.70 13.68
CA LEU A 517 -22.18 11.45 13.15
C LEU A 517 -21.83 12.30 11.92
N MET A 518 -22.84 12.85 11.22
CA MET A 518 -22.66 13.64 10.01
C MET A 518 -22.94 15.14 10.19
N GLY A 519 -23.07 15.61 11.44
CA GLY A 519 -23.22 17.04 11.74
C GLY A 519 -24.52 17.66 11.23
N LYS A 520 -25.61 16.90 11.17
CA LYS A 520 -26.96 17.42 10.95
C LYS A 520 -27.61 17.61 12.31
N THR A 521 -27.37 18.74 12.93
CA THR A 521 -28.24 19.31 13.97
C THR A 521 -28.89 20.57 13.43
#